data_e703176d2034ea0b58df92c7df703564
#
_entry.id   e703176d2034ea0b58df92c7df703564
#
_cell.length_a   1.000
_cell.length_b   1.000
_cell.length_c   1.000
_cell.angle_alpha   90.00
_cell.angle_beta   90.00
_cell.angle_gamma   90.00
#
_symmetry.space_group_name_H-M   'P 1'
#
loop_
_entity.id
_entity.type
_entity.pdbx_description
1 polymer ?
#
loop_
_entity_poly.entity_id
_entity_poly.type
_entity_poly.pdbx_seq_one_letter_code
_entity_poly.pdbx_strand_id
1 'polypeptide(L)' 'MGRFLLILGFIALAIGLLWIGQGLGVVAWPASSFMINQIQWAGYGAALCAVGLILIWQSRR' A
#
# COMPACT_ATOMS: atom_id res chain seq x y z
N MET A 1 -3.20 20.94 -7.48
CA MET A 1 -2.63 19.63 -7.83
C MET A 1 -2.01 18.95 -6.63
N GLY A 2 -1.37 19.70 -5.73
CA GLY A 2 -0.72 19.11 -4.58
C GLY A 2 -1.64 18.29 -3.68
N ARG A 3 -2.86 18.78 -3.44
CA ARG A 3 -3.80 18.04 -2.60
C ARG A 3 -4.24 16.72 -3.24
N PHE A 4 -4.41 16.73 -4.55
CA PHE A 4 -4.81 15.53 -5.26
C PHE A 4 -3.71 14.46 -5.16
N LEU A 5 -2.46 14.86 -5.38
CA LEU A 5 -1.34 13.95 -5.25
C LEU A 5 -1.18 13.44 -3.83
N LEU A 6 -1.39 14.33 -2.85
CA LEU A 6 -1.29 13.95 -1.45
C LEU A 6 -2.33 12.89 -1.08
N ILE A 7 -3.57 13.09 -1.50
CA ILE A 7 -4.65 12.14 -1.24
C ILE A 7 -4.35 10.80 -1.89
N LEU A 8 -3.95 10.82 -3.17
CA LEU A 8 -3.59 9.59 -3.88
C LEU A 8 -2.42 8.89 -3.20
N GLY A 9 -1.43 9.64 -2.74
CA GLY A 9 -0.27 9.08 -2.06
C GLY A 9 -0.66 8.38 -0.76
N PHE A 10 -1.51 9.00 0.04
CA PHE A 10 -1.96 8.39 1.28
C PHE A 10 -2.81 7.15 1.03
N ILE A 11 -3.68 7.19 0.02
CA ILE A 11 -4.49 6.03 -0.34
C ILE A 11 -3.58 4.89 -0.78
N ALA A 12 -2.62 5.17 -1.66
CA ALA A 12 -1.70 4.15 -2.15
C ALA A 12 -0.88 3.57 -1.01
N LEU A 13 -0.42 4.42 -0.10
CA LEU A 13 0.37 3.97 1.05
C LEU A 13 -0.45 3.06 1.95
N ALA A 14 -1.70 3.43 2.23
CA ALA A 14 -2.58 2.64 3.08
C ALA A 14 -2.85 1.28 2.47
N ILE A 15 -3.17 1.23 1.18
CA ILE A 15 -3.42 -0.02 0.48
C ILE A 15 -2.16 -0.88 0.45
N GLY A 16 -1.01 -0.25 0.19
CA GLY A 16 0.25 -0.97 0.15
C GLY A 16 0.59 -1.60 1.48
N LEU A 17 0.40 -0.88 2.58
CA LEU A 17 0.63 -1.42 3.92
C LEU A 17 -0.29 -2.59 4.21
N LEU A 18 -1.56 -2.49 3.81
CA LEU A 18 -2.51 -3.58 4.00
C LEU A 18 -2.06 -4.82 3.24
N TRP A 19 -1.64 -4.65 2.00
CA TRP A 19 -1.20 -5.78 1.18
C TRP A 19 0.07 -6.43 1.75
N ILE A 20 0.99 -5.63 2.26
CA ILE A 20 2.18 -6.16 2.92
C ILE A 20 1.77 -7.01 4.11
N GLY A 21 0.89 -6.49 4.96
CA GLY A 21 0.43 -7.21 6.13
C GLY A 21 -0.28 -8.52 5.77
N GLN A 22 -1.15 -8.48 4.76
CA GLN A 22 -1.84 -9.68 4.30
C GLN A 22 -0.88 -10.68 3.67
N GLY A 23 0.05 -10.20 2.86
CA GLY A 23 1.02 -11.06 2.19
C GLY A 23 1.94 -11.78 3.17
N LEU A 24 2.26 -11.12 4.29
CA LEU A 24 3.09 -11.73 5.34
C LEU A 24 2.26 -12.56 6.31
N GLY A 25 0.93 -12.52 6.21
CA GLY A 25 0.07 -13.25 7.10
C GLY A 25 -0.17 -12.57 8.44
N VAL A 26 0.33 -11.34 8.61
CA VAL A 26 0.15 -10.57 9.85
C VAL A 26 -1.28 -10.08 9.95
N VAL A 27 -1.85 -9.61 8.84
CA VAL A 27 -3.24 -9.15 8.78
C VAL A 27 -4.06 -10.24 8.11
N ALA A 28 -4.94 -10.86 8.86
CA ALA A 28 -5.76 -11.98 8.36
C ALA A 28 -7.20 -11.55 8.05
N TRP A 29 -7.39 -10.30 7.80
CA TRP A 29 -8.73 -9.78 7.48
C TRP A 29 -8.72 -9.12 6.10
N PRO A 30 -9.70 -9.43 5.25
CA PRO A 30 -10.72 -10.45 5.49
C PRO A 30 -10.14 -11.86 5.40
N ALA A 31 -10.63 -12.76 6.23
CA ALA A 31 -10.08 -14.12 6.33
C ALA A 31 -10.18 -14.90 5.03
N SER A 32 -11.12 -14.51 4.16
CA SER A 32 -11.32 -15.17 2.87
C SER A 32 -10.41 -14.60 1.78
N SER A 33 -9.56 -13.62 2.10
CA SER A 33 -8.71 -12.99 1.08
C SER A 33 -7.63 -13.98 0.61
N PHE A 34 -7.50 -14.11 -0.72
CA PHE A 34 -6.44 -14.92 -1.30
C PHE A 34 -5.06 -14.28 -1.15
N MET A 35 -5.01 -13.03 -0.71
CA MET A 35 -3.75 -12.30 -0.51
C MET A 35 -3.02 -12.72 0.77
N ILE A 36 -3.75 -13.34 1.71
CA ILE A 36 -3.18 -13.73 3.00
C ILE A 36 -2.12 -14.81 2.79
N ASN A 37 -0.95 -14.63 3.39
CA ASN A 37 0.19 -15.55 3.29
C ASN A 37 0.74 -15.70 1.88
N GLN A 38 0.45 -14.74 0.99
CA GLN A 38 1.01 -14.72 -0.36
C GLN A 38 2.12 -13.67 -0.41
N ILE A 39 3.36 -14.12 -0.33
CA ILE A 39 4.50 -13.21 -0.28
C ILE A 39 4.57 -12.28 -1.50
N GLN A 40 4.03 -12.70 -2.63
CA GLN A 40 3.96 -11.86 -3.82
C GLN A 40 3.18 -10.58 -3.55
N TRP A 41 2.13 -10.67 -2.75
CA TRP A 41 1.33 -9.49 -2.42
C TRP A 41 2.06 -8.55 -1.48
N ALA A 42 2.94 -9.08 -0.64
CA ALA A 42 3.82 -8.23 0.17
C ALA A 42 4.74 -7.40 -0.73
N GLY A 43 5.26 -8.01 -1.80
CA GLY A 43 6.08 -7.31 -2.78
C GLY A 43 5.29 -6.23 -3.50
N TYR A 44 4.07 -6.55 -3.94
CA TYR A 44 3.20 -5.57 -4.59
C TYR A 44 2.85 -4.43 -3.64
N GLY A 45 2.57 -4.76 -2.38
CA GLY A 45 2.30 -3.75 -1.36
C GLY A 45 3.49 -2.82 -1.16
N ALA A 46 4.70 -3.36 -1.12
CA ALA A 46 5.91 -2.56 -0.97
C ALA A 46 6.08 -1.61 -2.15
N ALA A 47 5.84 -2.08 -3.38
CA ALA A 47 5.90 -1.23 -4.57
C ALA A 47 4.87 -0.11 -4.49
N LEU A 48 3.66 -0.43 -4.07
CA LEU A 48 2.59 0.56 -3.96
C LEU A 48 2.91 1.57 -2.86
N CYS A 49 3.49 1.13 -1.75
CA CYS A 49 3.95 2.05 -0.70
C CYS A 49 5.00 3.01 -1.24
N ALA A 50 5.94 2.52 -2.03
CA ALA A 50 6.97 3.37 -2.63
C ALA A 50 6.33 4.42 -3.53
N VAL A 51 5.36 4.02 -4.35
CA VAL A 51 4.63 4.96 -5.21
C VAL A 51 3.90 6.00 -4.36
N GLY A 52 3.24 5.56 -3.29
CA GLY A 52 2.54 6.46 -2.39
C GLY A 52 3.46 7.49 -1.76
N LEU A 53 4.63 7.06 -1.30
CA LEU A 53 5.61 7.96 -0.70
C LEU A 53 6.14 8.95 -1.73
N ILE A 54 6.38 8.50 -2.96
CA ILE A 54 6.84 9.38 -4.03
C ILE A 54 5.77 10.44 -4.33
N LEU A 55 4.51 10.04 -4.40
CA LEU A 55 3.42 10.98 -4.65
C LEU A 55 3.29 12.00 -3.54
N ILE A 56 3.40 11.56 -2.28
CA ILE A 56 3.36 12.47 -1.13
C ILE A 56 4.52 13.46 -1.21
N TRP A 57 5.71 12.96 -1.51
CA TRP A 57 6.88 13.81 -1.63
C TRP A 57 6.72 14.83 -2.75
N GLN A 58 6.22 14.39 -3.92
CA GLN A 58 5.97 15.28 -5.04
C GLN A 58 4.94 16.36 -4.68
N SER A 59 3.94 16.01 -3.89
CA SER A 59 2.89 16.96 -3.53
C SER A 59 3.40 18.08 -2.62
N ARG A 60 4.54 17.86 -1.98
CA ARG A 60 5.12 18.84 -1.04
C ARG A 60 6.22 19.69 -1.67
N ARG A 61 6.54 19.48 -2.90
CA ARG A 61 7.58 20.24 -3.60
C ARG A 61 7.11 21.55 -4.22
#